data_f5724c7131ad8c41d4020ae5921f1ce6
#
_entry.id   f5724c7131ad8c41d4020ae5921f1ce6
#
_cell.length_a   1.000
_cell.length_b   1.000
_cell.length_c   1.000
_cell.angle_alpha   90.00
_cell.angle_beta   90.00
_cell.angle_gamma   90.00
#
_symmetry.space_group_name_H-M   'P 1'
#
loop_
_entity.id
_entity.type
_entity.pdbx_description
1 polymer ?
#
loop_
_entity_poly.entity_id
_entity_poly.type
_entity_poly.pdbx_seq_one_letter_code
_entity_poly.pdbx_strand_id
1 'polypeptide(L)'
;MWSTPDELAAFPSEFYAVAGIPPGDVVQSDGSGLSRHDLVTPRAIVAVLLYAQKQPWFGDYFVSLPVAGIDGTLEDRMKNSIAAGRLHAKTGSVEHVRTRSGYADLPSGRRLVFSFMSNNMGSKGHEATDALDALSIAMIEEFDAQGSACCKKTP
;
A
#
# COMPACT_ATOMS: atom_id res chain seq x y z
N MET A 1 8.79 17.15 22.51
CA MET A 1 7.70 18.14 22.65
C MET A 1 7.76 19.01 21.41
N TRP A 2 6.75 18.92 20.53
CA TRP A 2 6.67 19.75 19.32
C TRP A 2 6.35 21.16 19.75
N SER A 3 7.21 22.12 19.46
CA SER A 3 7.17 23.44 20.10
C SER A 3 6.55 24.54 19.23
N THR A 4 6.48 24.38 17.91
CA THR A 4 5.90 25.42 17.04
C THR A 4 5.15 24.82 15.84
N PRO A 5 4.16 25.55 15.26
CA PRO A 5 3.49 25.16 14.02
C PRO A 5 4.45 24.99 12.83
N ASP A 6 5.51 25.78 12.80
CA ASP A 6 6.52 25.73 11.72
C ASP A 6 7.37 24.45 11.77
N GLU A 7 7.69 23.96 12.96
CA GLU A 7 8.37 22.68 13.13
C GLU A 7 7.50 21.48 12.72
N LEU A 8 6.21 21.55 13.00
CA LEU A 8 5.21 20.57 12.54
C LEU A 8 5.05 20.60 11.02
N ALA A 9 5.17 21.76 10.38
CA ALA A 9 5.08 21.89 8.93
C ALA A 9 6.38 21.44 8.21
N ALA A 10 7.55 21.60 8.85
CA ALA A 10 8.84 21.21 8.29
C ALA A 10 9.09 19.69 8.31
N PHE A 11 8.62 19.00 9.34
CA PHE A 11 8.85 17.55 9.53
C PHE A 11 8.42 16.69 8.33
N PRO A 12 7.24 16.89 7.71
CA PRO A 12 6.84 16.11 6.55
C PRO A 12 7.80 16.25 5.38
N SER A 13 8.30 17.45 5.09
CA SER A 13 9.18 17.69 3.93
C SER A 13 10.55 17.04 4.07
N GLU A 14 11.13 17.03 5.27
CA GLU A 14 12.40 16.33 5.56
C GLU A 14 12.22 14.82 5.43
N PHE A 15 11.13 14.28 5.99
CA PHE A 15 10.81 12.87 5.86
C PHE A 15 10.59 12.46 4.40
N TYR A 16 9.88 13.26 3.59
CA TYR A 16 9.66 12.96 2.19
C TYR A 16 10.95 12.85 1.40
N ALA A 17 11.91 13.74 1.67
CA ALA A 17 13.23 13.69 1.04
C ALA A 17 13.99 12.40 1.42
N VAL A 18 13.99 12.04 2.71
CA VAL A 18 14.65 10.83 3.21
C VAL A 18 13.99 9.56 2.68
N ALA A 19 12.66 9.55 2.55
CA ALA A 19 11.91 8.43 1.98
C ALA A 19 12.00 8.34 0.45
N GLY A 20 12.63 9.34 -0.22
CA GLY A 20 12.78 9.37 -1.67
C GLY A 20 11.48 9.72 -2.41
N ILE A 21 10.59 10.48 -1.77
CA ILE A 21 9.34 10.94 -2.37
C ILE A 21 9.63 12.18 -3.23
N PRO A 22 9.26 12.16 -4.52
CA PRO A 22 9.47 13.31 -5.38
C PRO A 22 8.68 14.54 -4.91
N PRO A 23 9.24 15.75 -5.06
CA PRO A 23 8.51 16.98 -4.79
C PRO A 23 7.19 17.05 -5.58
N GLY A 24 6.10 17.42 -4.90
CA GLY A 24 4.76 17.50 -5.52
C GLY A 24 3.96 16.21 -5.53
N ASP A 25 4.53 15.06 -5.14
CA ASP A 25 3.80 13.80 -5.04
C ASP A 25 2.90 13.72 -3.79
N VAL A 26 3.12 14.61 -2.82
CA VAL A 26 2.32 14.72 -1.60
C VAL A 26 1.96 16.19 -1.36
N VAL A 27 0.67 16.44 -1.17
CA VAL A 27 0.14 17.69 -0.60
C VAL A 27 -0.54 17.29 0.69
N GLN A 28 -0.04 17.76 1.82
CA GLN A 28 -0.56 17.42 3.14
C GLN A 28 -1.09 18.67 3.83
N SER A 29 -2.39 18.66 4.14
CA SER A 29 -3.07 19.69 4.91
C SER A 29 -3.10 19.36 6.40
N ASP A 30 -3.27 18.08 6.73
CA ASP A 30 -3.32 17.61 8.11
C ASP A 30 -2.82 16.15 8.23
N GLY A 31 -2.86 15.61 9.44
CA GLY A 31 -2.45 14.22 9.72
C GLY A 31 -3.62 13.27 10.01
N SER A 32 -4.86 13.67 9.76
CA SER A 32 -6.05 12.87 10.11
C SER A 32 -6.24 11.65 9.19
N GLY A 33 -5.72 11.72 7.96
CA GLY A 33 -5.99 10.74 6.91
C GLY A 33 -7.41 10.80 6.34
N LEU A 34 -8.18 11.84 6.69
CA LEU A 34 -9.57 12.03 6.26
C LEU A 34 -9.79 13.33 5.47
N SER A 35 -8.78 14.20 5.43
CA SER A 35 -8.85 15.47 4.72
C SER A 35 -8.96 15.28 3.22
N ARG A 36 -9.92 15.94 2.59
CA ARG A 36 -10.04 15.98 1.12
C ARG A 36 -8.99 16.89 0.46
N HIS A 37 -8.26 17.66 1.25
CA HIS A 37 -7.16 18.50 0.80
C HIS A 37 -5.83 17.78 0.78
N ASP A 38 -5.75 16.58 1.40
CA ASP A 38 -4.58 15.72 1.32
C ASP A 38 -4.58 14.98 -0.01
N LEU A 39 -3.54 15.22 -0.81
CA LEU A 39 -3.34 14.56 -2.09
C LEU A 39 -2.03 13.78 -2.07
N VAL A 40 -2.08 12.53 -2.50
CA VAL A 40 -0.91 11.67 -2.53
C VAL A 40 -0.93 10.79 -3.78
N THR A 41 0.23 10.60 -4.38
CA THR A 41 0.36 9.66 -5.50
C THR A 41 0.59 8.22 -5.03
N PRO A 42 0.17 7.19 -5.79
CA PRO A 42 0.55 5.80 -5.50
C PRO A 42 2.07 5.62 -5.39
N ARG A 43 2.84 6.34 -6.21
CA ARG A 43 4.31 6.32 -6.19
C ARG A 43 4.88 6.80 -4.85
N ALA A 44 4.32 7.85 -4.26
CA ALA A 44 4.72 8.34 -2.94
C ALA A 44 4.49 7.29 -1.85
N ILE A 45 3.34 6.60 -1.87
CA ILE A 45 3.07 5.52 -0.92
C ILE A 45 4.03 4.35 -1.11
N VAL A 46 4.33 3.95 -2.34
CA VAL A 46 5.33 2.91 -2.62
C VAL A 46 6.70 3.33 -2.08
N ALA A 47 7.12 4.60 -2.23
CA ALA A 47 8.37 5.10 -1.68
C ALA A 47 8.42 4.99 -0.15
N VAL A 48 7.33 5.36 0.56
CA VAL A 48 7.21 5.19 2.02
C VAL A 48 7.33 3.72 2.42
N LEU A 49 6.65 2.82 1.71
CA LEU A 49 6.68 1.38 2.01
C LEU A 49 8.08 0.79 1.78
N LEU A 50 8.76 1.20 0.70
CA LEU A 50 10.15 0.80 0.43
C LEU A 50 11.12 1.36 1.48
N TYR A 51 10.89 2.59 1.96
CA TYR A 51 11.65 3.16 3.07
C TYR A 51 11.44 2.36 4.36
N ALA A 52 10.17 2.07 4.70
CA ALA A 52 9.82 1.27 5.87
C ALA A 52 10.51 -0.10 5.87
N GLN A 53 10.58 -0.75 4.72
CA GLN A 53 11.22 -2.07 4.56
C GLN A 53 12.70 -2.08 4.94
N LYS A 54 13.38 -0.93 4.92
CA LYS A 54 14.79 -0.78 5.27
C LYS A 54 15.01 -0.45 6.75
N GLN A 55 13.95 -0.24 7.53
CA GLN A 55 14.05 0.20 8.91
C GLN A 55 14.15 -0.97 9.89
N PRO A 56 14.83 -0.80 11.04
CA PRO A 56 14.94 -1.84 12.06
C PRO A 56 13.60 -2.29 12.63
N TRP A 57 12.58 -1.42 12.62
CA TRP A 57 11.23 -1.67 13.13
C TRP A 57 10.29 -2.28 12.07
N PHE A 58 10.79 -2.61 10.88
CA PHE A 58 9.95 -3.12 9.79
C PHE A 58 9.16 -4.37 10.16
N GLY A 59 9.75 -5.28 10.96
CA GLY A 59 9.06 -6.49 11.41
C GLY A 59 7.76 -6.19 12.14
N ASP A 60 7.81 -5.28 13.11
CA ASP A 60 6.63 -4.89 13.90
C ASP A 60 5.58 -4.16 13.03
N TYR A 61 6.05 -3.30 12.13
CA TYR A 61 5.17 -2.63 11.18
C TYR A 61 4.47 -3.64 10.24
N PHE A 62 5.23 -4.57 9.69
CA PHE A 62 4.70 -5.56 8.73
C PHE A 62 3.60 -6.44 9.36
N VAL A 63 3.81 -6.93 10.59
CA VAL A 63 2.81 -7.75 11.29
C VAL A 63 1.61 -6.97 11.80
N SER A 64 1.70 -5.63 11.85
CA SER A 64 0.56 -4.77 12.20
C SER A 64 -0.43 -4.55 11.05
N LEU A 65 -0.04 -4.92 9.82
CA LEU A 65 -0.90 -4.76 8.65
C LEU A 65 -1.95 -5.89 8.58
N PRO A 66 -3.22 -5.57 8.26
CA PRO A 66 -4.24 -6.57 7.96
C PRO A 66 -3.80 -7.56 6.89
N VAL A 67 -4.14 -8.84 7.09
CA VAL A 67 -3.76 -9.94 6.20
C VAL A 67 -4.99 -10.48 5.44
N ALA A 68 -4.88 -10.59 4.13
CA ALA A 68 -5.95 -11.09 3.28
C ALA A 68 -6.43 -12.49 3.71
N GLY A 69 -7.75 -12.61 3.92
CA GLY A 69 -8.41 -13.84 4.32
C GLY A 69 -8.16 -14.31 5.75
N ILE A 70 -7.48 -13.48 6.59
CA ILE A 70 -7.07 -13.86 7.94
C ILE A 70 -7.58 -12.87 9.00
N ASP A 71 -7.28 -11.56 8.87
CA ASP A 71 -7.60 -10.61 9.92
C ASP A 71 -7.91 -9.18 9.43
N GLY A 72 -8.36 -8.35 10.38
CA GLY A 72 -8.58 -6.92 10.21
C GLY A 72 -9.54 -6.60 9.07
N THR A 73 -9.28 -5.51 8.35
CA THR A 73 -10.14 -5.06 7.24
C THR A 73 -10.09 -5.97 6.00
N LEU A 74 -9.26 -6.99 6.02
CA LEU A 74 -9.07 -7.96 4.95
C LEU A 74 -9.50 -9.39 5.33
N GLU A 75 -10.02 -9.60 6.55
CA GLU A 75 -10.41 -10.92 7.08
C GLU A 75 -11.35 -11.70 6.15
N ASP A 76 -12.36 -11.01 5.60
CA ASP A 76 -13.35 -11.62 4.71
C ASP A 76 -13.04 -11.43 3.22
N ARG A 77 -11.83 -10.99 2.90
CA ARG A 77 -11.42 -10.62 1.55
C ARG A 77 -10.41 -11.64 0.98
N MET A 78 -10.61 -12.03 -0.28
CA MET A 78 -9.67 -12.89 -1.04
C MET A 78 -9.37 -14.26 -0.39
N LYS A 79 -10.27 -14.79 0.47
CA LYS A 79 -10.08 -16.04 1.26
C LYS A 79 -9.67 -17.27 0.44
N ASN A 80 -10.22 -17.41 -0.75
CA ASN A 80 -10.02 -18.59 -1.61
C ASN A 80 -9.14 -18.26 -2.83
N SER A 81 -8.14 -17.41 -2.64
CA SER A 81 -7.25 -16.96 -3.71
C SER A 81 -5.79 -17.10 -3.31
N ILE A 82 -4.91 -16.90 -4.28
CA ILE A 82 -3.45 -16.87 -4.05
C ILE A 82 -3.03 -15.76 -3.08
N ALA A 83 -3.85 -14.72 -2.91
CA ALA A 83 -3.56 -13.60 -2.00
C ALA A 83 -3.80 -13.94 -0.51
N ALA A 84 -4.59 -14.98 -0.21
CA ALA A 84 -4.89 -15.37 1.16
C ALA A 84 -3.62 -15.72 1.93
N GLY A 85 -3.41 -15.07 3.09
CA GLY A 85 -2.23 -15.23 3.93
C GLY A 85 -0.93 -14.65 3.35
N ARG A 86 -0.96 -14.02 2.17
CA ARG A 86 0.23 -13.48 1.49
C ARG A 86 0.21 -11.97 1.30
N LEU A 87 -0.98 -11.37 1.26
CA LEU A 87 -1.12 -9.95 1.05
C LEU A 87 -1.36 -9.27 2.39
N HIS A 88 -0.44 -8.39 2.78
CA HIS A 88 -0.45 -7.57 3.99
C HIS A 88 -0.66 -6.12 3.59
N ALA A 89 -1.83 -5.53 3.89
CA ALA A 89 -2.12 -4.21 3.36
C ALA A 89 -3.05 -3.37 4.25
N LYS A 90 -2.82 -2.06 4.22
CA LYS A 90 -3.74 -1.07 4.77
C LYS A 90 -4.73 -0.66 3.69
N THR A 91 -6.01 -0.66 4.06
CA THR A 91 -7.10 -0.14 3.23
C THR A 91 -7.41 1.32 3.58
N GLY A 92 -7.88 2.08 2.60
CA GLY A 92 -8.45 3.41 2.79
C GLY A 92 -9.84 3.49 2.15
N SER A 93 -10.77 4.14 2.84
CA SER A 93 -12.15 4.26 2.39
C SER A 93 -12.74 5.58 2.84
N VAL A 94 -12.89 6.49 1.90
CA VAL A 94 -13.67 7.71 2.07
C VAL A 94 -14.67 7.81 0.92
N GLU A 95 -15.55 8.81 0.96
CA GLU A 95 -16.53 8.99 -0.10
C GLU A 95 -15.84 9.15 -1.47
N HIS A 96 -16.27 8.36 -2.46
CA HIS A 96 -15.74 8.31 -3.83
C HIS A 96 -14.27 7.85 -3.96
N VAL A 97 -13.62 7.37 -2.88
CA VAL A 97 -12.24 6.89 -2.90
C VAL A 97 -12.11 5.54 -2.22
N ARG A 98 -11.37 4.63 -2.84
CA ARG A 98 -10.91 3.38 -2.24
C ARG A 98 -9.43 3.20 -2.53
N THR A 99 -8.68 2.80 -1.51
CA THR A 99 -7.25 2.55 -1.65
C THR A 99 -6.85 1.25 -0.97
N ARG A 100 -5.74 0.68 -1.46
CA ARG A 100 -5.05 -0.44 -0.82
C ARG A 100 -3.57 -0.35 -1.12
N SER A 101 -2.75 -0.38 -0.08
CA SER A 101 -1.30 -0.29 -0.23
C SER A 101 -0.61 -1.19 0.79
N GLY A 102 0.49 -1.81 0.41
CA GLY A 102 1.19 -2.73 1.29
C GLY A 102 2.17 -3.64 0.56
N TYR A 103 2.25 -4.87 1.03
CA TYR A 103 3.18 -5.89 0.57
C TYR A 103 2.44 -7.17 0.18
N ALA A 104 2.99 -7.88 -0.79
CA ALA A 104 2.52 -9.21 -1.16
C ALA A 104 3.72 -10.17 -1.29
N ASP A 105 3.69 -11.25 -0.51
CA ASP A 105 4.69 -12.30 -0.56
C ASP A 105 4.32 -13.32 -1.63
N LEU A 106 5.12 -13.38 -2.68
CA LEU A 106 4.90 -14.31 -3.80
C LEU A 106 5.28 -15.75 -3.40
N PRO A 107 4.63 -16.76 -3.96
CA PRO A 107 5.06 -18.16 -3.82
C PRO A 107 6.53 -18.39 -4.20
N SER A 108 7.05 -17.64 -5.16
CA SER A 108 8.47 -17.66 -5.57
C SER A 108 9.46 -17.10 -4.52
N GLY A 109 8.98 -16.64 -3.36
CA GLY A 109 9.80 -16.07 -2.29
C GLY A 109 10.16 -14.61 -2.46
N ARG A 110 9.72 -13.95 -3.53
CA ARG A 110 9.87 -12.50 -3.72
C ARG A 110 8.76 -11.76 -2.98
N ARG A 111 9.02 -10.51 -2.61
CA ARG A 111 8.03 -9.60 -2.05
C ARG A 111 7.77 -8.44 -3.01
N LEU A 112 6.51 -8.18 -3.28
CA LEU A 112 6.05 -6.99 -4.00
C LEU A 112 5.69 -5.89 -3.02
N VAL A 113 5.92 -4.65 -3.41
CA VAL A 113 5.39 -3.45 -2.76
C VAL A 113 4.42 -2.80 -3.74
N PHE A 114 3.23 -2.45 -3.27
CA PHE A 114 2.19 -1.94 -4.16
C PHE A 114 1.35 -0.83 -3.52
N SER A 115 0.73 -0.01 -4.37
CA SER A 115 -0.28 0.96 -3.98
C SER A 115 -1.32 1.09 -5.09
N PHE A 116 -2.57 0.82 -4.76
CA PHE A 116 -3.73 0.98 -5.64
C PHE A 116 -4.63 2.08 -5.09
N MET A 117 -5.05 2.99 -5.97
CA MET A 117 -5.95 4.08 -5.63
C MET A 117 -7.04 4.21 -6.70
N SER A 118 -8.29 4.20 -6.26
CA SER A 118 -9.47 4.47 -7.08
C SER A 118 -10.14 5.73 -6.58
N ASN A 119 -10.23 6.75 -7.43
CA ASN A 119 -10.82 8.05 -7.14
C ASN A 119 -12.02 8.33 -8.03
N ASN A 120 -12.88 9.26 -7.60
CA ASN A 120 -14.03 9.74 -8.36
C ASN A 120 -14.99 8.61 -8.78
N MET A 121 -15.05 7.53 -8.02
CA MET A 121 -16.00 6.47 -8.29
C MET A 121 -17.43 6.91 -7.94
N GLY A 122 -18.41 6.37 -8.65
CA GLY A 122 -19.83 6.58 -8.38
C GLY A 122 -20.25 6.01 -7.02
N SER A 123 -21.55 5.98 -6.75
CA SER A 123 -22.11 5.56 -5.46
C SER A 123 -21.85 4.08 -5.08
N LYS A 124 -21.31 3.27 -5.99
CA LYS A 124 -21.09 1.82 -5.78
C LYS A 124 -19.67 1.53 -5.26
N GLY A 125 -19.39 1.94 -4.04
CA GLY A 125 -18.08 1.73 -3.41
C GLY A 125 -17.65 0.26 -3.26
N HIS A 126 -18.58 -0.70 -3.27
CA HIS A 126 -18.29 -2.13 -3.26
C HIS A 126 -17.66 -2.60 -4.58
N GLU A 127 -18.11 -2.11 -5.74
CA GLU A 127 -17.52 -2.47 -7.04
C GLU A 127 -16.03 -2.11 -7.12
N ALA A 128 -15.65 -0.92 -6.64
CA ALA A 128 -14.25 -0.51 -6.56
C ALA A 128 -13.45 -1.40 -5.58
N THR A 129 -14.08 -1.82 -4.49
CA THR A 129 -13.47 -2.71 -3.52
C THR A 129 -13.19 -4.09 -4.13
N ASP A 130 -14.17 -4.64 -4.88
CA ASP A 130 -14.04 -5.93 -5.57
C ASP A 130 -13.01 -5.86 -6.70
N ALA A 131 -12.96 -4.74 -7.42
CA ALA A 131 -11.94 -4.49 -8.44
C ALA A 131 -10.52 -4.44 -7.84
N LEU A 132 -10.34 -3.85 -6.65
CA LEU A 132 -9.06 -3.87 -5.95
C LEU A 132 -8.68 -5.27 -5.47
N ASP A 133 -9.65 -6.13 -5.13
CA ASP A 133 -9.37 -7.53 -4.82
C ASP A 133 -8.89 -8.30 -6.04
N ALA A 134 -9.64 -8.18 -7.14
CA ALA A 134 -9.28 -8.83 -8.40
C ALA A 134 -7.88 -8.37 -8.88
N LEU A 135 -7.60 -7.07 -8.80
CA LEU A 135 -6.30 -6.52 -9.16
C LEU A 135 -5.17 -7.03 -8.26
N SER A 136 -5.43 -7.18 -6.96
CA SER A 136 -4.44 -7.72 -6.00
C SER A 136 -4.11 -9.18 -6.29
N ILE A 137 -5.12 -9.99 -6.62
CA ILE A 137 -4.95 -11.39 -7.00
C ILE A 137 -4.16 -11.49 -8.31
N ALA A 138 -4.61 -10.79 -9.35
CA ALA A 138 -3.96 -10.81 -10.66
C ALA A 138 -2.50 -10.33 -10.59
N MET A 139 -2.20 -9.31 -9.77
CA MET A 139 -0.83 -8.85 -9.53
C MET A 139 0.05 -9.99 -8.98
N ILE A 140 -0.42 -10.74 -7.99
CA ILE A 140 0.36 -11.83 -7.39
C ILE A 140 0.58 -12.95 -8.42
N GLU A 141 -0.47 -13.36 -9.14
CA GLU A 141 -0.40 -14.41 -10.16
C GLU A 141 0.58 -14.06 -11.28
N GLU A 142 0.47 -12.86 -11.82
CA GLU A 142 1.31 -12.41 -12.95
C GLU A 142 2.78 -12.29 -12.55
N PHE A 143 3.08 -11.64 -11.44
CA PHE A 143 4.46 -11.45 -11.01
C PHE A 143 5.11 -12.72 -10.48
N ASP A 144 4.35 -13.67 -9.96
CA ASP A 144 4.87 -14.99 -9.59
C ASP A 144 5.23 -15.81 -10.83
N ALA A 145 4.37 -15.82 -11.86
CA ALA A 145 4.62 -16.48 -13.13
C ALA A 145 5.88 -15.96 -13.84
N GLN A 146 6.09 -14.64 -13.86
CA GLN A 146 7.29 -14.01 -14.43
C GLN A 146 8.57 -14.43 -13.70
N GLY A 147 8.54 -14.57 -12.37
CA GLY A 147 9.67 -15.05 -11.58
C GLY A 147 10.04 -16.50 -11.89
N SER A 148 9.06 -17.34 -12.09
CA SER A 148 9.24 -18.75 -12.44
C SER A 148 9.84 -18.94 -13.84
N ALA A 149 9.57 -18.02 -14.77
CA ALA A 149 10.12 -18.05 -16.12
C ALA A 149 11.62 -17.64 -16.16
N CYS A 150 12.05 -16.74 -15.29
CA CYS A 150 13.44 -16.28 -15.22
C CYS A 150 14.38 -17.38 -14.68
N CYS A 151 13.94 -18.21 -13.73
CA CYS A 151 14.73 -19.32 -13.17
C CYS A 151 14.89 -20.53 -14.12
N LYS A 152 14.11 -20.61 -15.18
CA LYS A 152 14.17 -21.71 -16.17
C LYS A 152 15.16 -21.47 -17.33
N LYS A 153 15.86 -20.33 -17.34
CA LYS A 153 16.82 -19.96 -18.41
C LYS A 153 18.27 -19.99 -17.96
N THR A 154 18.69 -20.99 -17.18
CA THR A 154 20.13 -21.29 -17.03
C THR A 154 20.36 -22.70 -17.47
N PRO A 155 21.09 -22.91 -18.58
CA PRO A 155 21.52 -24.23 -19.02
C PRO A 155 22.60 -24.79 -18.11
#